data_c9ab5b15db4aced6e6c2b08d3372d670
#
_entry.id   c9ab5b15db4aced6e6c2b08d3372d670
#
_cell.length_a   1.000
_cell.length_b   1.000
_cell.length_c   1.000
_cell.angle_alpha   90.00
_cell.angle_beta   90.00
_cell.angle_gamma   90.00
#
_symmetry.space_group_name_H-M   'P 1'
#
loop_
_entity.id
_entity.type
_entity.pdbx_description
1 polymer ?
#
loop_
_entity_poly.entity_id
_entity_poly.type
_entity_poly.pdbx_seq_one_letter_code
_entity_poly.pdbx_strand_id
1 'polypeptide(L)'
;FFVKIMSDSLQNIGYYRYVTSESKLNESEFSWKISLTSEYAADPIILNQELKKSKCEVVDVIRENDTDWVYVIDMKNAKLDVSVLEDAKEFRLKRSLYSYWIDVSKINNIHISSSARNDWYPYIAYYDKSLRLLKVTKIDTKKTNLTLEMGAGTHYIKISDIYTLKNIKDDLVLMPTTKKSD
;
A
#
# COMPACT_ATOMS: atom_id res chain seq x y z
N PHE A 1 -2.62 -6.68 6.64
CA PHE A 1 -3.50 -5.64 6.07
C PHE A 1 -3.64 -4.47 7.04
N PHE A 2 -4.21 -4.67 8.23
CA PHE A 2 -4.47 -3.60 9.21
C PHE A 2 -3.19 -2.92 9.70
N VAL A 3 -2.14 -3.68 10.00
CA VAL A 3 -0.84 -3.14 10.42
C VAL A 3 -0.25 -2.23 9.33
N LYS A 4 -0.45 -2.56 8.05
CA LYS A 4 0.00 -1.68 6.95
C LYS A 4 -0.75 -0.36 6.96
N ILE A 5 -2.08 -0.36 7.09
CA ILE A 5 -2.87 0.87 7.17
C ILE A 5 -2.37 1.75 8.32
N MET A 6 -2.21 1.17 9.51
CA MET A 6 -1.73 1.90 10.68
C MET A 6 -0.32 2.44 10.49
N SER A 7 0.58 1.62 9.96
CA SER A 7 1.97 2.02 9.68
C SER A 7 2.05 3.16 8.68
N ASP A 8 1.32 3.05 7.56
CA ASP A 8 1.28 4.10 6.54
C ASP A 8 0.68 5.40 7.13
N SER A 9 -0.40 5.29 7.91
CA SER A 9 -1.04 6.45 8.54
C SER A 9 -0.12 7.17 9.51
N LEU A 10 0.60 6.44 10.36
CA LEU A 10 1.58 7.04 11.27
C LEU A 10 2.74 7.70 10.52
N GLN A 11 3.28 7.04 9.49
CA GLN A 11 4.36 7.60 8.67
C GLN A 11 3.92 8.88 7.97
N ASN A 12 2.69 8.92 7.43
CA ASN A 12 2.14 10.09 6.75
C ASN A 12 2.00 11.31 7.67
N ILE A 13 1.76 11.09 8.98
CA ILE A 13 1.69 12.16 9.97
C ILE A 13 3.02 12.39 10.72
N GLY A 14 4.12 11.77 10.25
CA GLY A 14 5.48 12.05 10.72
C GLY A 14 6.03 11.10 11.79
N TYR A 15 5.32 10.07 12.19
CA TYR A 15 5.79 9.08 13.16
C TYR A 15 6.49 7.91 12.47
N TYR A 16 7.81 7.97 12.39
CA TYR A 16 8.65 6.95 11.72
C TYR A 16 9.26 5.94 12.69
N ARG A 17 9.29 6.24 13.99
CA ARG A 17 9.90 5.39 15.03
C ARG A 17 8.87 5.04 16.10
N TYR A 18 8.41 3.82 16.04
CA TYR A 18 7.52 3.23 17.04
C TYR A 18 7.78 1.73 17.12
N VAL A 19 7.45 1.13 18.25
CA VAL A 19 7.51 -0.31 18.47
C VAL A 19 6.08 -0.81 18.67
N THR A 20 5.66 -1.76 17.87
CA THR A 20 4.40 -2.48 18.09
C THR A 20 4.65 -3.53 19.17
N SER A 21 4.01 -3.38 20.32
CA SER A 21 4.11 -4.35 21.42
C SER A 21 2.97 -5.37 21.38
N GLU A 22 1.80 -5.00 20.90
CA GLU A 22 0.65 -5.88 20.80
C GLU A 22 -0.28 -5.45 19.67
N SER A 23 -0.94 -6.44 19.04
CA SER A 23 -2.04 -6.19 18.11
C SER A 23 -3.11 -7.27 18.27
N LYS A 24 -4.36 -6.87 18.37
CA LYS A 24 -5.51 -7.77 18.49
C LYS A 24 -6.59 -7.37 17.49
N LEU A 25 -7.22 -8.36 16.89
CA LEU A 25 -8.37 -8.17 16.01
C LEU A 25 -9.56 -8.90 16.60
N ASN A 26 -10.62 -8.16 16.97
CA ASN A 26 -11.90 -8.68 17.42
C ASN A 26 -12.96 -8.26 16.41
N GLU A 27 -13.49 -9.22 15.63
CA GLU A 27 -14.48 -8.97 14.57
C GLU A 27 -14.00 -7.87 13.58
N SER A 28 -14.37 -6.62 13.81
CA SER A 28 -14.00 -5.45 12.98
C SER A 28 -13.18 -4.40 13.73
N GLU A 29 -12.95 -4.59 15.02
CA GLU A 29 -12.12 -3.70 15.81
C GLU A 29 -10.69 -4.19 15.87
N PHE A 30 -9.75 -3.31 15.53
CA PHE A 30 -8.32 -3.55 15.59
C PHE A 30 -7.71 -2.75 16.72
N SER A 31 -7.27 -3.44 17.78
CA SER A 31 -6.52 -2.83 18.86
C SER A 31 -5.03 -2.92 18.56
N TRP A 32 -4.35 -1.80 18.61
CA TRP A 32 -2.93 -1.71 18.31
C TRP A 32 -2.19 -0.94 19.40
N LYS A 33 -1.35 -1.65 20.13
CA LYS A 33 -0.51 -1.09 21.16
C LYS A 33 0.86 -0.73 20.59
N ILE A 34 1.23 0.52 20.72
CA ILE A 34 2.52 1.04 20.28
C ILE A 34 3.22 1.80 21.40
N SER A 35 4.54 1.65 21.46
CA SER A 35 5.42 2.49 22.25
C SER A 35 6.06 3.53 21.33
N LEU A 36 5.87 4.79 21.63
CA LEU A 36 6.44 5.91 20.89
C LEU A 36 7.68 6.43 21.63
N THR A 37 8.78 6.62 20.91
CA THR A 37 9.98 7.30 21.42
C THR A 37 9.80 8.82 21.28
N SER A 38 8.66 9.34 21.71
CA SER A 38 8.29 10.76 21.62
C SER A 38 7.59 11.18 22.90
N GLU A 39 7.81 12.41 23.34
CA GLU A 39 7.12 13.00 24.49
C GLU A 39 5.62 13.18 24.26
N TYR A 40 5.17 13.06 23.00
CA TYR A 40 3.79 13.25 22.60
C TYR A 40 3.26 12.03 21.86
N ALA A 41 2.08 11.57 22.23
CA ALA A 41 1.31 10.61 21.44
C ALA A 41 0.97 11.18 20.08
N ALA A 42 0.71 10.32 19.12
CA ALA A 42 0.10 10.75 17.87
C ALA A 42 -1.25 11.39 18.19
N ASP A 43 -1.45 12.65 17.77
CA ASP A 43 -2.71 13.36 17.98
C ASP A 43 -3.86 12.51 17.40
N PRO A 44 -4.83 12.07 18.24
CA PRO A 44 -5.92 11.21 17.77
C PRO A 44 -6.76 11.84 16.66
N ILE A 45 -6.88 13.16 16.65
CA ILE A 45 -7.65 13.88 15.62
C ILE A 45 -6.93 13.80 14.28
N ILE A 46 -5.62 14.07 14.27
CA ILE A 46 -4.80 14.00 13.05
C ILE A 46 -4.72 12.56 12.56
N LEU A 47 -4.50 11.60 13.46
CA LEU A 47 -4.49 10.18 13.12
C LEU A 47 -5.84 9.72 12.54
N ASN A 48 -6.95 10.15 13.12
CA ASN A 48 -8.28 9.82 12.63
C ASN A 48 -8.57 10.40 11.25
N GLN A 49 -8.12 11.62 10.97
CA GLN A 49 -8.23 12.22 9.63
C GLN A 49 -7.45 11.40 8.58
N GLU A 50 -6.28 10.92 8.94
CA GLU A 50 -5.46 10.08 8.06
C GLU A 50 -6.11 8.72 7.83
N LEU A 51 -6.59 8.06 8.88
CA LEU A 51 -7.25 6.76 8.82
C LEU A 51 -8.54 6.78 8.00
N LYS A 52 -9.27 7.89 7.96
CA LYS A 52 -10.47 8.06 7.12
C LYS A 52 -10.21 7.86 5.63
N LYS A 53 -8.99 8.13 5.13
CA LYS A 53 -8.59 7.82 3.74
C LYS A 53 -8.68 6.32 3.45
N SER A 54 -8.40 5.50 4.46
CA SER A 54 -8.51 4.03 4.42
C SER A 54 -9.86 3.51 4.91
N LYS A 55 -10.87 4.39 5.09
CA LYS A 55 -12.19 4.07 5.65
C LYS A 55 -12.13 3.42 7.04
N CYS A 56 -11.18 3.84 7.84
CA CYS A 56 -11.00 3.44 9.22
C CYS A 56 -11.28 4.63 10.14
N GLU A 57 -11.63 4.36 11.38
CA GLU A 57 -11.94 5.39 12.38
C GLU A 57 -11.38 5.02 13.76
N VAL A 58 -10.78 5.99 14.45
CA VAL A 58 -10.37 5.82 15.85
C VAL A 58 -11.61 5.78 16.72
N VAL A 59 -11.82 4.68 17.43
CA VAL A 59 -12.94 4.48 18.36
C VAL A 59 -12.55 4.87 19.77
N ASP A 60 -11.31 4.50 20.17
CA ASP A 60 -10.81 4.78 21.51
C ASP A 60 -9.29 4.93 21.52
N VAL A 61 -8.77 5.68 22.49
CA VAL A 61 -7.34 5.85 22.73
C VAL A 61 -7.07 5.75 24.22
N ILE A 62 -6.34 4.73 24.61
CA ILE A 62 -6.02 4.44 26.01
C ILE A 62 -4.54 4.74 26.24
N ARG A 63 -4.23 5.66 27.14
CA ARG A 63 -2.87 5.88 27.62
C ARG A 63 -2.61 4.94 28.79
N GLU A 64 -1.67 4.00 28.63
CA GLU A 64 -1.28 3.08 29.70
C GLU A 64 -0.18 3.66 30.62
N ASN A 65 0.76 4.41 30.00
CA ASN A 65 1.85 5.09 30.71
C ASN A 65 2.37 6.26 29.85
N ASP A 66 3.54 6.79 30.16
CA ASP A 66 4.09 7.97 29.47
C ASP A 66 4.52 7.68 28.01
N THR A 67 4.80 6.42 27.67
CA THR A 67 5.28 6.03 26.34
C THR A 67 4.36 5.07 25.60
N ASP A 68 3.48 4.37 26.31
CA ASP A 68 2.65 3.30 25.75
C ASP A 68 1.20 3.74 25.58
N TRP A 69 0.73 3.59 24.34
CA TRP A 69 -0.60 3.99 23.92
C TRP A 69 -1.28 2.83 23.19
N VAL A 70 -2.56 2.63 23.47
CA VAL A 70 -3.42 1.67 22.76
C VAL A 70 -4.42 2.45 21.93
N TYR A 71 -4.40 2.22 20.62
CA TYR A 71 -5.39 2.75 19.69
C TYR A 71 -6.37 1.66 19.32
N VAL A 72 -7.66 1.91 19.51
CA VAL A 72 -8.75 1.03 19.08
C VAL A 72 -9.35 1.62 17.81
N ILE A 73 -9.33 0.86 16.73
CA ILE A 73 -9.70 1.32 15.39
C ILE A 73 -10.82 0.46 14.83
N ASP A 74 -11.93 1.06 14.41
CA ASP A 74 -12.92 0.40 13.57
C ASP A 74 -12.36 0.24 12.16
N MET A 75 -12.25 -1.00 11.72
CA MET A 75 -11.72 -1.40 10.41
C MET A 75 -12.72 -2.19 9.57
N LYS A 76 -14.00 -2.19 9.93
CA LYS A 76 -15.04 -2.95 9.23
C LYS A 76 -15.06 -2.70 7.71
N ASN A 77 -14.84 -1.47 7.31
CA ASN A 77 -14.85 -1.04 5.90
C ASN A 77 -13.46 -0.73 5.35
N ALA A 78 -12.41 -1.21 6.04
CA ALA A 78 -11.03 -0.87 5.73
C ALA A 78 -10.64 -1.19 4.29
N LYS A 79 -9.92 -0.26 3.66
CA LYS A 79 -9.27 -0.44 2.35
C LYS A 79 -7.92 0.27 2.36
N LEU A 80 -7.00 -0.15 1.50
CA LEU A 80 -5.76 0.62 1.32
C LEU A 80 -6.07 1.96 0.65
N ASP A 81 -5.39 3.01 1.14
CA ASP A 81 -5.37 4.32 0.45
C ASP A 81 -4.32 4.28 -0.66
N VAL A 82 -4.72 3.71 -1.78
CA VAL A 82 -3.88 3.54 -2.98
C VAL A 82 -4.66 3.93 -4.23
N SER A 83 -3.94 4.27 -5.29
CA SER A 83 -4.56 4.57 -6.58
C SER A 83 -5.30 3.35 -7.12
N VAL A 84 -6.51 3.57 -7.62
CA VAL A 84 -7.34 2.56 -8.30
C VAL A 84 -7.17 2.76 -9.80
N LEU A 85 -6.83 1.70 -10.53
CA LEU A 85 -6.77 1.77 -11.98
C LEU A 85 -8.17 1.68 -12.59
N GLU A 86 -8.37 2.48 -13.63
CA GLU A 86 -9.58 2.50 -14.43
C GLU A 86 -9.27 1.94 -15.82
N ASP A 87 -10.25 1.23 -16.41
CA ASP A 87 -10.12 0.64 -17.74
C ASP A 87 -9.77 1.68 -18.81
N ALA A 88 -8.85 1.31 -19.70
CA ALA A 88 -8.39 2.10 -20.83
C ALA A 88 -7.91 3.53 -20.49
N LYS A 89 -7.64 3.81 -19.22
CA LYS A 89 -7.14 5.11 -18.75
C LYS A 89 -5.66 5.04 -18.39
N GLU A 90 -4.85 5.84 -19.08
CA GLU A 90 -3.42 5.95 -18.78
C GLU A 90 -3.20 6.40 -17.33
N PHE A 91 -2.32 5.71 -16.62
CA PHE A 91 -1.91 6.07 -15.27
C PHE A 91 -0.38 6.16 -15.19
N ARG A 92 0.13 7.26 -14.62
CA ARG A 92 1.56 7.51 -14.51
C ARG A 92 2.04 7.35 -13.08
N LEU A 93 2.99 6.44 -12.89
CA LEU A 93 3.73 6.32 -11.64
C LEU A 93 4.93 7.25 -11.70
N LYS A 94 4.84 8.37 -11.00
CA LYS A 94 5.94 9.33 -10.87
C LYS A 94 7.09 8.70 -10.09
N ARG A 95 8.31 9.15 -10.37
CA ARG A 95 9.50 8.71 -9.64
C ARG A 95 9.28 8.74 -8.13
N SER A 96 9.61 7.65 -7.46
CA SER A 96 9.46 7.46 -6.01
C SER A 96 10.65 6.71 -5.43
N LEU A 97 10.92 6.92 -4.16
CA LEU A 97 11.86 6.10 -3.37
C LEU A 97 11.17 4.90 -2.72
N TYR A 98 9.86 4.80 -2.85
CA TYR A 98 9.04 3.73 -2.29
C TYR A 98 8.36 2.94 -3.40
N SER A 99 8.14 1.65 -3.16
CA SER A 99 7.40 0.79 -4.09
C SER A 99 5.98 1.31 -4.28
N TYR A 100 5.47 1.15 -5.49
CA TYR A 100 4.13 1.59 -5.87
C TYR A 100 3.11 0.52 -5.50
N TRP A 101 2.09 0.90 -4.75
CA TRP A 101 0.95 0.06 -4.44
C TRP A 101 -0.26 0.53 -5.25
N ILE A 102 -0.97 -0.39 -5.88
CA ILE A 102 -2.04 -0.08 -6.82
C ILE A 102 -3.18 -1.08 -6.62
N ASP A 103 -4.42 -0.57 -6.58
CA ASP A 103 -5.62 -1.40 -6.64
C ASP A 103 -5.92 -1.75 -8.11
N VAL A 104 -5.92 -3.03 -8.40
CA VAL A 104 -6.16 -3.60 -9.73
C VAL A 104 -7.39 -4.52 -9.76
N SER A 105 -8.25 -4.40 -8.75
CA SER A 105 -9.42 -5.28 -8.54
C SER A 105 -10.38 -5.32 -9.73
N LYS A 106 -10.37 -4.29 -10.58
CA LYS A 106 -11.22 -4.17 -11.76
C LYS A 106 -10.48 -4.40 -13.07
N ILE A 107 -9.20 -4.76 -13.03
CA ILE A 107 -8.32 -4.83 -14.19
C ILE A 107 -7.89 -6.27 -14.44
N ASN A 108 -7.84 -6.68 -15.71
CA ASN A 108 -7.36 -8.00 -16.10
C ASN A 108 -5.92 -7.97 -16.63
N ASN A 109 -5.56 -6.93 -17.37
CA ASN A 109 -4.22 -6.77 -17.91
C ASN A 109 -3.72 -5.35 -17.72
N ILE A 110 -2.42 -5.20 -17.57
CA ILE A 110 -1.75 -3.90 -17.52
C ILE A 110 -0.55 -3.96 -18.45
N HIS A 111 -0.50 -3.07 -19.42
CA HIS A 111 0.72 -2.82 -20.16
C HIS A 111 1.50 -1.70 -19.48
N ILE A 112 2.75 -1.96 -19.11
CA ILE A 112 3.65 -0.99 -18.47
C ILE A 112 4.72 -0.60 -19.47
N SER A 113 4.81 0.70 -19.75
CA SER A 113 5.90 1.29 -20.56
C SER A 113 6.86 2.03 -19.65
N SER A 114 8.14 1.82 -19.85
CA SER A 114 9.24 2.44 -19.11
C SER A 114 10.14 3.21 -20.07
N SER A 115 10.55 4.42 -19.68
CA SER A 115 11.51 5.20 -20.46
C SER A 115 12.81 4.42 -20.71
N ALA A 116 13.44 4.63 -21.87
CA ALA A 116 14.76 4.07 -22.17
C ALA A 116 15.85 4.52 -21.17
N ARG A 117 15.64 5.66 -20.48
CA ARG A 117 16.53 6.19 -19.43
C ARG A 117 16.43 5.44 -18.11
N ASN A 118 15.36 4.67 -17.90
CA ASN A 118 15.22 3.80 -16.74
C ASN A 118 16.08 2.55 -16.92
N ASP A 119 16.67 2.09 -15.83
CA ASP A 119 17.31 0.78 -15.75
C ASP A 119 16.43 -0.17 -14.94
N TRP A 120 15.14 -0.26 -15.32
CA TRP A 120 14.13 -0.99 -14.57
C TRP A 120 14.24 -2.50 -14.77
N TYR A 121 14.44 -3.20 -13.65
CA TYR A 121 14.42 -4.67 -13.50
C TYR A 121 13.16 -5.04 -12.70
N PRO A 122 12.08 -5.45 -13.37
CA PRO A 122 10.78 -5.55 -12.73
C PRO A 122 10.73 -6.53 -11.55
N TYR A 123 10.22 -6.03 -10.43
CA TYR A 123 9.77 -6.81 -9.29
C TYR A 123 8.30 -6.49 -9.05
N ILE A 124 7.41 -7.46 -9.34
CA ILE A 124 5.96 -7.29 -9.21
C ILE A 124 5.44 -8.33 -8.22
N ALA A 125 4.83 -7.88 -7.13
CA ALA A 125 4.16 -8.76 -6.18
C ALA A 125 2.65 -8.56 -6.24
N TYR A 126 1.91 -9.66 -6.27
CA TYR A 126 0.45 -9.70 -6.42
C TYR A 126 -0.17 -10.14 -5.11
N TYR A 127 -1.22 -9.46 -4.69
CA TYR A 127 -1.87 -9.68 -3.41
C TYR A 127 -3.38 -9.79 -3.56
N ASP A 128 -4.02 -10.59 -2.69
CA ASP A 128 -5.46 -10.57 -2.53
C ASP A 128 -5.94 -9.34 -1.71
N LYS A 129 -7.25 -9.23 -1.52
CA LYS A 129 -7.86 -8.12 -0.77
C LYS A 129 -7.38 -8.00 0.68
N SER A 130 -6.88 -9.09 1.27
CA SER A 130 -6.37 -9.15 2.65
C SER A 130 -4.85 -8.98 2.72
N LEU A 131 -4.20 -8.61 1.60
CA LEU A 131 -2.75 -8.52 1.43
C LEU A 131 -2.00 -9.83 1.62
N ARG A 132 -2.65 -10.97 1.41
CA ARG A 132 -1.95 -12.24 1.29
C ARG A 132 -1.25 -12.28 -0.06
N LEU A 133 0.05 -12.59 -0.05
CA LEU A 133 0.86 -12.71 -1.26
C LEU A 133 0.38 -13.91 -2.09
N LEU A 134 0.02 -13.66 -3.34
CA LEU A 134 -0.42 -14.67 -4.31
C LEU A 134 0.71 -15.13 -5.23
N LYS A 135 1.47 -14.16 -5.76
CA LYS A 135 2.51 -14.39 -6.77
C LYS A 135 3.58 -13.30 -6.71
N VAL A 136 4.79 -13.64 -7.10
CA VAL A 136 5.86 -12.68 -7.38
C VAL A 136 6.42 -12.96 -8.78
N THR A 137 6.54 -11.90 -9.57
CA THR A 137 7.26 -11.91 -10.85
C THR A 137 8.55 -11.10 -10.69
N LYS A 138 9.70 -11.74 -10.92
CA LYS A 138 11.02 -11.11 -10.95
C LYS A 138 11.62 -11.28 -12.33
N ILE A 139 12.07 -10.19 -12.93
CA ILE A 139 12.68 -10.22 -14.27
C ILE A 139 14.06 -9.56 -14.16
N ASP A 140 15.09 -10.39 -14.18
CA ASP A 140 16.49 -9.98 -14.07
C ASP A 140 17.08 -9.53 -15.42
N THR A 141 16.27 -8.84 -16.20
CA THR A 141 16.68 -8.15 -17.42
C THR A 141 15.98 -6.81 -17.50
N LYS A 142 16.68 -5.79 -17.96
CA LYS A 142 16.11 -4.45 -18.17
C LYS A 142 14.88 -4.53 -19.08
N LYS A 143 13.79 -3.89 -18.67
CA LYS A 143 12.55 -3.82 -19.43
C LYS A 143 12.16 -2.37 -19.72
N THR A 144 11.78 -2.12 -20.96
CA THR A 144 11.12 -0.89 -21.38
C THR A 144 9.63 -1.09 -21.58
N ASN A 145 9.19 -2.34 -21.76
CA ASN A 145 7.78 -2.73 -21.86
C ASN A 145 7.54 -4.04 -21.13
N LEU A 146 6.41 -4.14 -20.44
CA LEU A 146 6.00 -5.34 -19.72
C LEU A 146 4.47 -5.41 -19.70
N THR A 147 3.93 -6.58 -20.05
CA THR A 147 2.51 -6.85 -19.90
C THR A 147 2.30 -7.79 -18.72
N LEU A 148 1.40 -7.38 -17.80
CA LEU A 148 1.01 -8.15 -16.63
C LEU A 148 -0.41 -8.65 -16.81
N GLU A 149 -0.64 -9.93 -16.52
CA GLU A 149 -1.97 -10.51 -16.40
C GLU A 149 -2.33 -10.65 -14.93
N MET A 150 -3.51 -10.14 -14.57
CA MET A 150 -4.04 -10.26 -13.22
C MET A 150 -4.69 -11.64 -13.07
N GLY A 151 -4.09 -12.48 -12.23
CA GLY A 151 -4.66 -13.78 -11.88
C GLY A 151 -5.92 -13.64 -11.03
N ALA A 152 -6.71 -14.71 -10.97
CA ALA A 152 -7.90 -14.76 -10.12
C ALA A 152 -7.57 -14.40 -8.67
N GLY A 153 -8.39 -13.54 -8.07
CA GLY A 153 -8.23 -13.08 -6.69
C GLY A 153 -7.20 -11.98 -6.49
N THR A 154 -6.49 -11.55 -7.54
CA THR A 154 -5.60 -10.39 -7.43
C THR A 154 -6.40 -9.11 -7.20
N HIS A 155 -6.10 -8.43 -6.11
CA HIS A 155 -6.74 -7.17 -5.74
C HIS A 155 -5.75 -6.00 -5.77
N TYR A 156 -4.54 -6.24 -5.27
CA TYR A 156 -3.46 -5.24 -5.26
C TYR A 156 -2.22 -5.78 -5.94
N ILE A 157 -1.47 -4.88 -6.57
CA ILE A 157 -0.09 -5.15 -6.98
C ILE A 157 0.86 -4.16 -6.33
N LYS A 158 2.08 -4.63 -6.07
CA LYS A 158 3.20 -3.81 -5.66
C LYS A 158 4.24 -3.84 -6.77
N ILE A 159 4.52 -2.69 -7.37
CA ILE A 159 5.53 -2.52 -8.40
C ILE A 159 6.81 -1.98 -7.77
N SER A 160 7.94 -2.60 -8.07
CA SER A 160 9.25 -2.24 -7.57
C SER A 160 10.34 -2.58 -8.59
N ASP A 161 11.58 -2.50 -8.16
CA ASP A 161 12.78 -2.93 -8.89
C ASP A 161 13.49 -4.00 -8.06
N ILE A 162 14.13 -4.99 -8.71
CA ILE A 162 14.83 -6.08 -8.03
C ILE A 162 15.96 -5.55 -7.14
N TYR A 163 16.66 -4.52 -7.61
CA TYR A 163 17.86 -4.00 -6.97
C TYR A 163 17.58 -2.71 -6.19
N THR A 164 17.11 -1.67 -6.88
CA THR A 164 16.84 -0.37 -6.25
C THR A 164 15.86 0.47 -7.07
N LEU A 165 14.92 1.12 -6.39
CA LEU A 165 13.99 2.06 -7.04
C LEU A 165 14.68 3.27 -7.69
N LYS A 166 15.95 3.54 -7.36
CA LYS A 166 16.76 4.57 -8.04
C LYS A 166 17.00 4.27 -9.53
N ASN A 167 16.82 3.02 -9.95
CA ASN A 167 16.87 2.60 -11.35
C ASN A 167 15.70 3.17 -12.16
N ILE A 168 14.58 3.51 -11.51
CA ILE A 168 13.44 4.19 -12.11
C ILE A 168 13.68 5.70 -12.00
N LYS A 169 14.24 6.29 -13.07
CA LYS A 169 14.62 7.71 -13.16
C LYS A 169 13.48 8.58 -13.66
N ASP A 170 12.68 8.02 -14.57
CA ASP A 170 11.50 8.63 -15.19
C ASP A 170 10.24 7.84 -14.80
N ASP A 171 9.06 8.39 -15.10
CA ASP A 171 7.79 7.74 -14.84
C ASP A 171 7.66 6.36 -15.49
N LEU A 172 6.92 5.47 -14.84
CA LEU A 172 6.36 4.28 -15.48
C LEU A 172 4.92 4.61 -15.92
N VAL A 173 4.60 4.29 -17.15
CA VAL A 173 3.27 4.54 -17.72
C VAL A 173 2.50 3.23 -17.77
N LEU A 174 1.34 3.19 -17.13
CA LEU A 174 0.46 2.03 -17.05
C LEU A 174 -0.76 2.25 -17.94
N MET A 175 -1.04 1.28 -18.79
CA MET A 175 -2.25 1.21 -19.60
C MET A 175 -3.05 -0.03 -19.19
N PRO A 176 -4.01 0.11 -18.29
CA PRO A 176 -4.86 -0.99 -17.85
C PRO A 176 -5.92 -1.33 -18.87
N THR A 177 -6.29 -2.60 -18.94
CA THR A 177 -7.41 -3.10 -19.77
C THR A 177 -8.21 -4.15 -19.02
N THR A 178 -9.54 -4.08 -19.16
CA THR A 178 -10.45 -5.15 -18.76
C THR A 178 -10.72 -6.07 -19.94
N LYS A 179 -11.02 -7.34 -19.71
CA LYS A 179 -11.63 -8.16 -20.75
C LYS A 179 -13.00 -7.55 -21.07
N LYS A 180 -13.25 -7.24 -22.33
CA LYS A 180 -14.63 -7.04 -22.77
C LYS A 180 -15.37 -8.34 -22.47
N SER A 181 -16.48 -8.24 -21.72
CA SER A 181 -17.44 -9.33 -21.66
C SER A 181 -17.98 -9.50 -23.06
N ASP A 182 -17.65 -10.62 -23.72
CA ASP A 182 -18.33 -11.04 -24.94
C ASP A 182 -19.78 -11.42 -24.62
#